data_c177611c2ae30b7399b459695299640f
#
_entry.id   c177611c2ae30b7399b459695299640f
#
_cell.length_a   1.000
_cell.length_b   1.000
_cell.length_c   1.000
_cell.angle_alpha   90.00
_cell.angle_beta   90.00
_cell.angle_gamma   90.00
#
_symmetry.space_group_name_H-M   'P 1'
#
loop_
_entity.id
_entity.type
_entity.pdbx_description
1 polymer ?
#
loop_
_entity_poly.entity_id
_entity_poly.type
_entity_poly.pdbx_seq_one_letter_code
_entity_poly.pdbx_strand_id
1 'polypeptide(L)'
;MATIRTRFEQLCAANVVHYVHSVLNAMGDLTSTSGAMSSESENYNKYWSEMRGFIISLQYNVGEVSGGLTSAQLDQIVAAVGTAPKYPSHDGYSSYADDLQSVKTILSTLF
;
A
#
# COMPACT_ATOMS: atom_id res chain seq x y z
N MET A 1 -0.05 -18.15 -20.61
CA MET A 1 -0.47 -16.79 -20.23
C MET A 1 -0.82 -16.67 -18.76
N ALA A 2 -1.56 -17.63 -18.19
CA ALA A 2 -1.88 -17.62 -16.76
C ALA A 2 -0.63 -17.54 -15.87
N THR A 3 0.43 -18.26 -16.20
CA THR A 3 1.68 -18.24 -15.42
C THR A 3 2.33 -16.86 -15.41
N ILE A 4 2.32 -16.13 -16.52
CA ILE A 4 2.89 -14.78 -16.61
C ILE A 4 2.05 -13.82 -15.77
N ARG A 5 0.73 -13.89 -15.86
CA ARG A 5 -0.18 -13.05 -15.07
C ARG A 5 -0.04 -13.32 -13.58
N THR A 6 0.08 -14.59 -13.21
CA THR A 6 0.29 -14.99 -11.81
C THR A 6 1.59 -14.39 -11.26
N ARG A 7 2.68 -14.51 -12.01
CA ARG A 7 3.98 -13.96 -11.60
C ARG A 7 3.96 -12.44 -11.53
N PHE A 8 3.29 -11.79 -12.48
CA PHE A 8 3.13 -10.33 -12.45
C PHE A 8 2.37 -9.89 -11.19
N GLU A 9 1.26 -10.55 -10.89
CA GLU A 9 0.47 -10.24 -9.70
C GLU A 9 1.27 -10.48 -8.42
N GLN A 10 1.99 -11.60 -8.35
CA GLN A 10 2.84 -11.92 -7.20
C GLN A 10 3.95 -10.88 -7.02
N LEU A 11 4.59 -10.46 -8.11
CA LEU A 11 5.63 -9.45 -8.07
C LEU A 11 5.09 -8.11 -7.59
N CYS A 12 3.97 -7.66 -8.14
CA CYS A 12 3.35 -6.40 -7.71
C CYS A 12 2.91 -6.48 -6.25
N ALA A 13 2.30 -7.59 -5.84
CA ALA A 13 1.86 -7.79 -4.46
C ALA A 13 3.05 -7.79 -3.49
N ALA A 14 4.14 -8.46 -3.84
CA ALA A 14 5.35 -8.48 -3.03
C ALA A 14 5.94 -7.08 -2.86
N ASN A 15 5.92 -6.27 -3.94
CA ASN A 15 6.39 -4.90 -3.87
C ASN A 15 5.46 -4.02 -3.02
N VAL A 16 4.15 -4.22 -3.11
CA VAL A 16 3.22 -3.49 -2.24
C VAL A 16 3.50 -3.81 -0.77
N VAL A 17 3.66 -5.08 -0.43
CA VAL A 17 3.99 -5.50 0.95
C VAL A 17 5.30 -4.88 1.42
N HIS A 18 6.32 -4.89 0.56
CA HIS A 18 7.61 -4.27 0.86
C HIS A 18 7.46 -2.78 1.16
N TYR A 19 6.72 -2.05 0.32
CA TYR A 19 6.55 -0.61 0.51
C TYR A 19 5.59 -0.27 1.64
N VAL A 20 4.61 -1.11 1.94
CA VAL A 20 3.80 -0.97 3.17
C VAL A 20 4.72 -0.98 4.39
N HIS A 21 5.65 -1.93 4.43
CA HIS A 21 6.61 -2.03 5.52
C HIS A 21 7.48 -0.77 5.60
N SER A 22 7.99 -0.30 4.45
CA SER A 22 8.80 0.91 4.38
C SER A 22 8.03 2.16 4.82
N VAL A 23 6.76 2.27 4.41
CA VAL A 23 5.88 3.37 4.82
C VAL A 23 5.66 3.35 6.33
N LEU A 24 5.36 2.17 6.89
CA LEU A 24 5.15 2.04 8.33
C LEU A 24 6.39 2.43 9.12
N ASN A 25 7.58 2.03 8.66
CA ASN A 25 8.84 2.42 9.29
C ASN A 25 9.06 3.94 9.21
N ALA A 26 8.80 4.53 8.06
CA ALA A 26 8.96 5.97 7.85
C ALA A 26 7.98 6.79 8.69
N MET A 27 6.79 6.25 8.98
CA MET A 27 5.83 6.91 9.87
C MET A 27 6.40 7.13 11.27
N GLY A 28 7.31 6.26 11.71
CA GLY A 28 7.97 6.40 13.00
C GLY A 28 8.87 7.63 13.11
N ASP A 29 9.29 8.19 11.98
CA ASP A 29 10.13 9.41 11.96
C ASP A 29 9.30 10.70 11.96
N LEU A 30 7.98 10.60 11.82
CA LEU A 30 7.10 11.77 11.76
C LEU A 30 6.82 12.29 13.16
N THR A 31 6.69 13.62 13.25
CA THR A 31 6.32 14.31 14.50
C THR A 31 4.92 14.89 14.37
N SER A 32 4.38 15.40 15.48
CA SER A 32 3.03 15.99 15.49
C SER A 32 2.88 17.18 14.55
N THR A 33 4.00 17.79 14.12
CA THR A 33 3.99 18.93 13.20
C THR A 33 4.42 18.55 11.78
N SER A 34 4.74 17.28 11.53
CA SER A 34 5.15 16.83 10.20
C SER A 34 4.01 16.96 9.20
N GLY A 35 4.33 17.45 8.01
CA GLY A 35 3.42 17.56 6.88
C GLY A 35 4.14 17.18 5.60
N ALA A 36 3.48 17.35 4.45
CA ALA A 36 4.00 16.92 3.16
C ALA A 36 5.34 17.57 2.81
N MET A 37 5.59 18.78 3.27
CA MET A 37 6.80 19.53 2.96
C MET A 37 7.90 19.40 4.01
N SER A 38 7.65 18.66 5.08
CA SER A 38 8.63 18.48 6.13
C SER A 38 9.78 17.56 5.68
N SER A 39 11.01 17.85 6.12
CA SER A 39 12.18 17.04 5.74
C SER A 39 12.07 15.60 6.24
N GLU A 40 11.51 15.39 7.43
CA GLU A 40 11.29 14.05 7.99
C GLU A 40 10.23 13.25 7.23
N SER A 41 9.44 13.91 6.35
CA SER A 41 8.42 13.25 5.55
C SER A 41 8.93 12.79 4.17
N GLU A 42 10.15 13.12 3.79
CA GLU A 42 10.67 12.79 2.44
C GLU A 42 10.59 11.31 2.12
N ASN A 43 11.11 10.47 3.00
CA ASN A 43 11.08 9.02 2.79
C ASN A 43 9.66 8.47 2.84
N TYR A 44 8.85 8.95 3.76
CA TYR A 44 7.45 8.58 3.87
C TYR A 44 6.72 8.86 2.56
N ASN A 45 6.85 10.08 2.02
CA ASN A 45 6.22 10.48 0.76
C ASN A 45 6.68 9.61 -0.41
N LYS A 46 7.98 9.34 -0.49
CA LYS A 46 8.58 8.53 -1.54
C LYS A 46 8.03 7.10 -1.51
N TYR A 47 8.10 6.45 -0.35
CA TYR A 47 7.65 5.06 -0.23
C TYR A 47 6.15 4.95 -0.43
N TRP A 48 5.38 5.92 0.05
CA TRP A 48 3.94 5.93 -0.16
C TRP A 48 3.59 6.00 -1.66
N SER A 49 4.27 6.87 -2.40
CA SER A 49 4.05 7.02 -3.84
C SER A 49 4.39 5.74 -4.60
N GLU A 50 5.48 5.08 -4.23
CA GLU A 50 5.91 3.82 -4.85
C GLU A 50 4.91 2.70 -4.52
N MET A 51 4.47 2.62 -3.27
CA MET A 51 3.43 1.67 -2.84
C MET A 51 2.17 1.84 -3.67
N ARG A 52 1.69 3.07 -3.81
CA ARG A 52 0.48 3.35 -4.57
C ARG A 52 0.64 3.00 -6.05
N GLY A 53 1.81 3.24 -6.63
CA GLY A 53 2.11 2.87 -8.01
C GLY A 53 1.94 1.37 -8.25
N PHE A 54 2.43 0.53 -7.36
CA PHE A 54 2.26 -0.92 -7.47
C PHE A 54 0.81 -1.35 -7.24
N ILE A 55 0.08 -0.67 -6.35
CA ILE A 55 -1.35 -0.94 -6.16
C ILE A 55 -2.13 -0.63 -7.43
N ILE A 56 -1.83 0.49 -8.08
CA ILE A 56 -2.44 0.84 -9.37
C ILE A 56 -2.14 -0.24 -10.42
N SER A 57 -0.90 -0.75 -10.44
CA SER A 57 -0.50 -1.81 -11.37
C SER A 57 -1.31 -3.09 -11.17
N LEU A 58 -1.70 -3.42 -9.94
CA LEU A 58 -2.54 -4.59 -9.66
C LEU A 58 -3.90 -4.50 -10.34
N GLN A 59 -4.41 -3.31 -10.60
CA GLN A 59 -5.72 -3.14 -11.26
C GLN A 59 -5.78 -3.78 -12.64
N TYR A 60 -4.66 -3.83 -13.35
CA TYR A 60 -4.61 -4.38 -14.70
C TYR A 60 -4.71 -5.90 -14.73
N ASN A 61 -4.53 -6.54 -13.59
CA ASN A 61 -4.47 -8.01 -13.53
C ASN A 61 -5.54 -8.61 -12.60
N VAL A 62 -6.30 -7.77 -11.90
CA VAL A 62 -7.30 -8.24 -10.95
C VAL A 62 -8.39 -9.05 -11.67
N GLY A 63 -8.73 -10.20 -11.07
CA GLY A 63 -9.74 -11.09 -11.65
C GLY A 63 -9.24 -11.96 -12.79
N GLU A 64 -8.02 -11.77 -13.29
CA GLU A 64 -7.43 -12.53 -14.39
C GLU A 64 -6.75 -13.82 -13.93
N VAL A 65 -6.46 -13.92 -12.64
CA VAL A 65 -5.76 -15.06 -12.05
C VAL A 65 -6.72 -15.81 -11.13
N SER A 66 -6.93 -17.09 -11.40
CA SER A 66 -7.74 -17.94 -10.53
C SER A 66 -7.07 -18.05 -9.15
N GLY A 67 -7.82 -17.75 -8.09
CA GLY A 67 -7.29 -17.75 -6.72
C GLY A 67 -6.43 -16.55 -6.39
N GLY A 68 -6.28 -15.60 -7.32
CA GLY A 68 -5.55 -14.35 -7.09
C GLY A 68 -6.42 -13.26 -6.48
N LEU A 69 -5.95 -12.02 -6.60
CA LEU A 69 -6.62 -10.86 -6.03
C LEU A 69 -7.98 -10.63 -6.71
N THR A 70 -9.03 -10.45 -5.90
CA THR A 70 -10.37 -10.15 -6.39
C THR A 70 -10.59 -8.64 -6.44
N SER A 71 -11.62 -8.21 -7.21
CA SER A 71 -12.03 -6.80 -7.26
C SER A 71 -12.41 -6.28 -5.88
N ALA A 72 -13.11 -7.08 -5.08
CA ALA A 72 -13.51 -6.69 -3.73
C ALA A 72 -12.30 -6.47 -2.82
N GLN A 73 -11.29 -7.34 -2.93
CA GLN A 73 -10.04 -7.19 -2.16
C GLN A 73 -9.26 -5.96 -2.60
N LEU A 74 -9.19 -5.70 -3.91
CA LEU A 74 -8.53 -4.50 -4.42
C LEU A 74 -9.24 -3.24 -3.91
N ASP A 75 -10.57 -3.22 -3.89
CA ASP A 75 -11.34 -2.09 -3.36
C ASP A 75 -11.02 -1.86 -1.88
N GLN A 76 -10.87 -2.93 -1.10
CA GLN A 76 -10.47 -2.82 0.31
C GLN A 76 -9.07 -2.21 0.45
N ILE A 77 -8.13 -2.63 -0.40
CA ILE A 77 -6.76 -2.10 -0.39
C ILE A 77 -6.76 -0.62 -0.74
N VAL A 78 -7.45 -0.23 -1.80
CA VAL A 78 -7.53 1.16 -2.26
C VAL A 78 -8.17 2.04 -1.17
N ALA A 79 -9.23 1.55 -0.53
CA ALA A 79 -9.89 2.29 0.55
C ALA A 79 -8.97 2.47 1.76
N ALA A 80 -8.19 1.45 2.11
CA ALA A 80 -7.27 1.51 3.24
C ALA A 80 -6.13 2.48 2.99
N VAL A 81 -5.57 2.48 1.78
CA VAL A 81 -4.43 3.35 1.41
C VAL A 81 -4.88 4.80 1.20
N GLY A 82 -6.05 4.99 0.61
CA GLY A 82 -6.58 6.32 0.31
C GLY A 82 -5.92 6.95 -0.92
N THR A 83 -6.23 8.22 -1.15
CA THR A 83 -5.77 8.97 -2.32
C THR A 83 -4.54 9.82 -2.05
N ALA A 84 -4.17 10.00 -0.79
CA ALA A 84 -3.02 10.78 -0.38
C ALA A 84 -2.49 10.24 0.96
N PRO A 85 -1.19 10.40 1.25
CA PRO A 85 -0.66 9.97 2.53
C PRO A 85 -1.25 10.80 3.67
N LYS A 86 -1.39 10.19 4.83
CA LYS A 86 -1.87 10.87 6.03
C LYS A 86 -0.70 11.29 6.91
N TYR A 87 -0.81 12.44 7.52
CA TYR A 87 0.21 12.99 8.44
C TYR A 87 -0.36 13.11 9.85
N PRO A 88 0.49 13.22 10.87
CA PRO A 88 0.04 13.18 12.27
C PRO A 88 -1.05 14.18 12.65
N SER A 89 -1.14 15.33 11.94
CA SER A 89 -2.18 16.33 12.18
C SER A 89 -3.52 15.99 11.51
N HIS A 90 -3.56 14.97 10.66
CA HIS A 90 -4.77 14.61 9.93
C HIS A 90 -5.65 13.68 10.75
N ASP A 91 -6.96 13.82 10.58
CA ASP A 91 -7.92 12.89 11.16
C ASP A 91 -7.68 11.48 10.59
N GLY A 92 -7.72 10.49 11.47
CA GLY A 92 -7.52 9.10 11.08
C GLY A 92 -6.06 8.67 10.97
N TYR A 93 -5.09 9.54 11.24
CA TYR A 93 -3.68 9.16 11.23
C TYR A 93 -3.38 8.05 12.23
N SER A 94 -3.97 8.12 13.42
CA SER A 94 -3.71 7.13 14.49
C SER A 94 -4.11 5.71 14.09
N SER A 95 -5.09 5.55 13.20
CA SER A 95 -5.54 4.24 12.71
C SER A 95 -4.96 3.89 11.33
N TYR A 96 -4.23 4.80 10.70
CA TYR A 96 -3.72 4.60 9.35
C TYR A 96 -2.69 3.46 9.29
N ALA A 97 -1.88 3.31 10.32
CA ALA A 97 -0.94 2.19 10.41
C ALA A 97 -1.66 0.84 10.40
N ASP A 98 -2.79 0.74 11.11
CA ASP A 98 -3.61 -0.47 11.11
C ASP A 98 -4.23 -0.72 9.74
N ASP A 99 -4.68 0.33 9.05
CA ASP A 99 -5.19 0.22 7.69
C ASP A 99 -4.12 -0.33 6.73
N LEU A 100 -2.90 0.16 6.83
CA LEU A 100 -1.78 -0.33 6.01
C LEU A 100 -1.41 -1.77 6.37
N GLN A 101 -1.47 -2.16 7.63
CA GLN A 101 -1.28 -3.54 8.05
C GLN A 101 -2.34 -4.46 7.43
N SER A 102 -3.57 -3.98 7.30
CA SER A 102 -4.65 -4.74 6.64
C SER A 102 -4.31 -5.03 5.18
N VAL A 103 -3.72 -4.08 4.46
CA VAL A 103 -3.26 -4.28 3.09
C VAL A 103 -2.24 -5.40 3.02
N LYS A 104 -1.26 -5.38 3.92
CA LYS A 104 -0.23 -6.41 4.01
C LYS A 104 -0.85 -7.77 4.29
N THR A 105 -1.80 -7.84 5.20
CA THR A 105 -2.48 -9.10 5.57
C THR A 105 -3.24 -9.68 4.38
N ILE A 106 -4.01 -8.86 3.66
CA ILE A 106 -4.76 -9.30 2.48
C ILE A 106 -3.81 -9.92 1.45
N LEU A 107 -2.74 -9.23 1.11
CA LEU A 107 -1.81 -9.69 0.08
C LEU A 107 -0.99 -10.90 0.53
N SER A 108 -0.57 -10.95 1.79
CA SER A 108 0.20 -12.07 2.33
C SER A 108 -0.62 -13.35 2.43
N THR A 109 -1.94 -13.25 2.57
CA THR A 109 -2.84 -14.40 2.59
C THR A 109 -2.95 -15.05 1.22
N LEU A 110 -2.85 -14.28 0.14
CA LEU A 110 -3.00 -14.74 -1.23
C LEU A 110 -1.71 -15.28 -1.84
N PHE A 111 -0.57 -14.79 -1.40
CA PHE A 111 0.72 -15.06 -2.05
C PHE A 111 1.83 -15.53 -1.08
#